data_86e3f5335b2ca2223796e1482e57f2f1
#
_entry.id   86e3f5335b2ca2223796e1482e57f2f1
#
_cell.length_a   1.000
_cell.length_b   1.000
_cell.length_c   1.000
_cell.angle_alpha   90.00
_cell.angle_beta   90.00
_cell.angle_gamma   90.00
#
_symmetry.space_group_name_H-M   'P 1'
#
loop_
_entity.id
_entity.type
_entity.pdbx_description
1 polymer ?
#
loop_
_entity_poly.entity_id
_entity_poly.type
_entity_poly.pdbx_seq_one_letter_code
_entity_poly.pdbx_strand_id
1 'polypeptide(L)'
;FKNKIIETLGIGTKQSEWFLYTPMLKRIMENAMLDCKEKNSEVTIESLFSNLLEEGEGVAIRILLSLNVDLDKLYNEFSYKIFKPKKKKLLLEELGTDLTSKANELDPVIGRDKEIKRMIEILSRRTKNNPLLIGEAGVGKTAIVEELSRMIASGDVPNNLKTKRIISLDMATLVAGTKYRGEFEERVRKILKEVEDNDDIILFIDEIHTLVGAGGAEGAIDASNIFKPALARNKLRCIGATTISEYKKFIESDKALERRFQKVNVEIPNKEVVKQILLKLKPIYENYHHVIINDSIIDKIIELSDKYVFDRNQPDKSIDILDEVCAKSSLKESKELIEYNKLNKQLQNLIKNKNEAVSNNDFKKATSYKEKEFILMDKINNLELTLCNKNKNEVTIEEVANVINSKTKIPVYEILSQNDINKINDDLKVIIGQDKAIKEVSNIAKKIKLGYKDDKCYSLLFAGPSGVGKTELAKVFGKSLVGDNVIRLDMSEFSEPHSVSKFLGAPPGYIGYSDNKTILEEIRNKPFSVLILDEIERTNQTIINLLFQILDNGKIKDSKGVDVYFNNVIIIMTSNIGFDEINVGFNKNNDDLTKLKEYFSIPFINRIDNIISFNRLNEEDIKKIID
;
A
#
# COMPACT_ATOMS: atom_id res chain seq x y z
N PHE A 1 44.62 19.15 15.35
CA PHE A 1 44.91 18.73 16.71
C PHE A 1 45.74 17.44 16.73
N LYS A 2 45.24 16.31 16.12
CA LYS A 2 45.94 15.02 16.10
C LYS A 2 47.36 15.09 15.54
N ASN A 3 47.58 15.80 14.44
CA ASN A 3 48.91 15.97 13.86
C ASN A 3 49.87 16.75 14.79
N LYS A 4 49.35 17.75 15.50
CA LYS A 4 50.14 18.55 16.45
C LYS A 4 50.52 17.75 17.71
N ILE A 5 49.67 16.83 18.15
CA ILE A 5 49.99 15.86 19.21
C ILE A 5 51.16 14.97 18.77
N ILE A 6 51.13 14.44 17.55
CA ILE A 6 52.16 13.57 16.99
C ILE A 6 53.49 14.33 16.86
N GLU A 7 53.47 15.62 16.44
CA GLU A 7 54.66 16.47 16.37
C GLU A 7 55.27 16.73 17.74
N THR A 8 54.41 16.93 18.77
CA THR A 8 54.87 17.34 20.11
C THR A 8 55.33 16.16 20.98
N LEU A 9 54.67 15.02 20.89
CA LEU A 9 54.91 13.84 21.73
C LEU A 9 55.61 12.69 21.01
N GLY A 10 55.66 12.70 19.66
CA GLY A 10 56.11 11.59 18.85
C GLY A 10 55.12 10.43 18.81
N ILE A 11 55.43 9.43 18.01
CA ILE A 11 54.67 8.17 17.96
C ILE A 11 55.30 7.20 18.97
N GLY A 12 54.50 6.78 19.98
CA GLY A 12 54.98 5.82 20.99
C GLY A 12 55.35 4.46 20.36
N THR A 13 56.54 3.97 20.69
CA THR A 13 57.06 2.72 20.15
C THR A 13 56.87 1.51 21.05
N LYS A 14 56.36 1.65 22.25
CA LYS A 14 56.11 0.58 23.23
C LYS A 14 54.62 0.33 23.42
N GLN A 15 54.15 -0.85 23.13
CA GLN A 15 52.86 -1.34 23.62
C GLN A 15 53.05 -1.89 25.04
N SER A 16 52.35 -1.30 26.00
CA SER A 16 52.29 -1.80 27.38
C SER A 16 50.90 -2.37 27.63
N GLU A 17 50.82 -3.54 28.22
CA GLU A 17 49.58 -4.18 28.63
C GLU A 17 48.86 -3.44 29.79
N TRP A 18 49.58 -2.52 30.46
CA TRP A 18 49.07 -1.76 31.61
C TRP A 18 49.14 -0.27 31.32
N PHE A 19 48.00 0.40 31.36
CA PHE A 19 47.92 1.86 31.26
C PHE A 19 48.00 2.48 32.65
N LEU A 20 49.15 3.14 32.94
CA LEU A 20 49.29 3.97 34.15
C LEU A 20 48.77 5.37 33.81
N TYR A 21 47.72 5.79 34.48
CA TYR A 21 47.24 7.15 34.38
C TYR A 21 48.23 8.12 35.08
N THR A 22 48.51 9.26 34.45
CA THR A 22 49.30 10.31 35.09
C THR A 22 48.53 10.85 36.30
N PRO A 23 49.23 11.33 37.35
CA PRO A 23 48.57 11.94 38.51
C PRO A 23 47.57 13.06 38.15
N MET A 24 47.89 13.82 37.11
CA MET A 24 47.04 14.87 36.57
C MET A 24 45.74 14.28 35.96
N LEU A 25 45.82 13.26 35.11
CA LEU A 25 44.65 12.64 34.54
C LEU A 25 43.75 12.02 35.61
N LYS A 26 44.35 11.44 36.66
CA LYS A 26 43.61 10.88 37.78
C LYS A 26 42.84 11.97 38.51
N ARG A 27 43.46 13.13 38.75
CA ARG A 27 42.83 14.30 39.40
C ARG A 27 41.69 14.85 38.55
N ILE A 28 41.85 14.97 37.23
CA ILE A 28 40.78 15.40 36.30
C ILE A 28 39.59 14.44 36.35
N MET A 29 39.83 13.14 36.40
CA MET A 29 38.75 12.14 36.50
C MET A 29 38.04 12.22 37.86
N GLU A 30 38.78 12.39 38.97
CA GLU A 30 38.22 12.54 40.30
C GLU A 30 37.39 13.83 40.43
N ASN A 31 37.87 14.96 39.91
CA ASN A 31 37.15 16.22 39.89
C ASN A 31 35.87 16.11 39.05
N ALA A 32 35.94 15.51 37.85
CA ALA A 32 34.77 15.29 37.01
C ALA A 32 33.70 14.39 37.69
N MET A 33 34.14 13.39 38.46
CA MET A 33 33.23 12.54 39.25
C MET A 33 32.59 13.32 40.40
N LEU A 34 33.33 14.19 41.09
CA LEU A 34 32.82 15.02 42.18
C LEU A 34 31.78 16.03 41.65
N ASP A 35 32.12 16.76 40.59
CA ASP A 35 31.22 17.72 39.96
C ASP A 35 29.90 17.08 39.46
N CYS A 36 30.01 15.90 38.82
CA CYS A 36 28.85 15.19 38.37
C CYS A 36 28.01 14.64 39.52
N LYS A 37 28.62 14.21 40.61
CA LYS A 37 27.93 13.74 41.82
C LYS A 37 27.19 14.88 42.54
N GLU A 38 27.82 16.07 42.71
CA GLU A 38 27.16 17.24 43.27
C GLU A 38 25.94 17.70 42.47
N LYS A 39 26.00 17.54 41.14
CA LYS A 39 24.98 17.98 40.21
C LYS A 39 24.02 16.86 39.79
N ASN A 40 24.12 15.68 40.40
CA ASN A 40 23.30 14.49 40.14
C ASN A 40 23.25 14.11 38.66
N SER A 41 24.40 14.17 37.98
CA SER A 41 24.58 13.87 36.54
C SER A 41 25.58 12.72 36.35
N GLU A 42 25.52 12.07 35.16
CA GLU A 42 26.51 11.05 34.77
C GLU A 42 27.79 11.71 34.27
N VAL A 43 28.93 11.04 34.49
CA VAL A 43 30.22 11.49 33.94
C VAL A 43 30.22 11.24 32.43
N THR A 44 30.32 12.33 31.67
CA THR A 44 30.36 12.29 30.19
C THR A 44 31.74 12.72 29.68
N ILE A 45 32.01 12.56 28.39
CA ILE A 45 33.24 13.05 27.76
C ILE A 45 33.34 14.56 27.89
N GLU A 46 32.22 15.26 27.80
CA GLU A 46 32.15 16.73 27.97
C GLU A 46 32.54 17.16 29.39
N SER A 47 32.09 16.41 30.42
CA SER A 47 32.48 16.73 31.81
C SER A 47 33.96 16.51 32.07
N LEU A 48 34.54 15.45 31.50
CA LEU A 48 35.99 15.21 31.55
C LEU A 48 36.78 16.31 30.83
N PHE A 49 36.28 16.73 29.65
CA PHE A 49 36.96 17.77 28.87
C PHE A 49 36.84 19.16 29.52
N SER A 50 35.71 19.48 30.15
CA SER A 50 35.53 20.70 30.93
C SER A 50 36.53 20.75 32.08
N ASN A 51 36.67 19.67 32.85
CA ASN A 51 37.64 19.60 33.95
C ASN A 51 39.09 19.62 33.46
N LEU A 52 39.38 19.12 32.25
CA LEU A 52 40.71 19.24 31.62
C LEU A 52 41.01 20.69 31.24
N LEU A 53 40.03 21.46 30.78
CA LEU A 53 40.18 22.90 30.48
C LEU A 53 40.33 23.72 31.75
N GLU A 54 39.61 23.37 32.82
CA GLU A 54 39.67 24.05 34.14
C GLU A 54 40.99 23.85 34.84
N GLU A 55 41.63 22.67 34.72
CA GLU A 55 42.98 22.42 35.24
C GLU A 55 44.04 23.36 34.64
N GLY A 56 43.81 23.83 33.40
CA GLY A 56 44.62 24.87 32.76
C GLY A 56 46.05 24.47 32.42
N GLU A 57 46.49 23.27 32.78
CA GLU A 57 47.85 22.79 32.60
C GLU A 57 47.89 21.50 31.74
N GLY A 58 49.07 21.18 31.22
CA GLY A 58 49.31 19.95 30.49
C GLY A 58 49.52 20.13 28.99
N VAL A 59 49.93 19.02 28.34
CA VAL A 59 50.29 19.02 26.90
C VAL A 59 49.10 19.36 26.02
N ALA A 60 47.91 18.86 26.35
CA ALA A 60 46.70 19.14 25.60
C ALA A 60 46.36 20.63 25.56
N ILE A 61 46.46 21.31 26.70
CA ILE A 61 46.22 22.76 26.83
C ILE A 61 47.25 23.56 26.03
N ARG A 62 48.53 23.20 26.13
CA ARG A 62 49.59 23.85 25.34
C ARG A 62 49.39 23.73 23.85
N ILE A 63 48.91 22.58 23.39
CA ILE A 63 48.58 22.37 21.97
C ILE A 63 47.39 23.23 21.56
N LEU A 64 46.32 23.31 22.38
CA LEU A 64 45.18 24.17 22.12
C LEU A 64 45.58 25.65 22.02
N LEU A 65 46.40 26.12 22.94
CA LEU A 65 46.96 27.48 22.92
C LEU A 65 47.84 27.72 21.67
N SER A 66 48.67 26.73 21.27
CA SER A 66 49.49 26.84 20.05
C SER A 66 48.69 26.89 18.76
N LEU A 67 47.42 26.46 18.80
CA LEU A 67 46.45 26.54 17.71
C LEU A 67 45.58 27.79 17.76
N ASN A 68 45.92 28.78 18.65
CA ASN A 68 45.15 30.01 18.88
C ASN A 68 43.69 29.78 19.27
N VAL A 69 43.39 28.69 20.00
CA VAL A 69 42.05 28.41 20.49
C VAL A 69 41.81 29.21 21.79
N ASP A 70 40.71 29.94 21.85
CA ASP A 70 40.25 30.67 23.03
C ASP A 70 39.68 29.66 24.04
N LEU A 71 40.45 29.40 25.11
CA LEU A 71 40.08 28.39 26.11
C LEU A 71 38.86 28.80 26.93
N ASP A 72 38.63 30.09 27.17
CA ASP A 72 37.48 30.57 27.95
C ASP A 72 36.17 30.38 27.16
N LYS A 73 36.19 30.65 25.86
CA LYS A 73 35.05 30.37 25.01
C LYS A 73 34.76 28.90 24.94
N LEU A 74 35.79 28.08 24.76
CA LEU A 74 35.66 26.63 24.70
C LEU A 74 35.12 26.06 26.01
N TYR A 75 35.62 26.51 27.15
CA TYR A 75 35.13 26.11 28.46
C TYR A 75 33.67 26.49 28.68
N ASN A 76 33.28 27.71 28.34
CA ASN A 76 31.90 28.17 28.47
C ASN A 76 30.94 27.34 27.57
N GLU A 77 31.34 26.96 26.36
CA GLU A 77 30.56 26.17 25.45
C GLU A 77 30.34 24.73 25.95
N PHE A 78 31.39 24.10 26.51
CA PHE A 78 31.29 22.77 27.11
C PHE A 78 30.56 22.79 28.45
N SER A 79 30.82 23.77 29.32
CA SER A 79 30.09 23.93 30.58
C SER A 79 28.60 24.12 30.35
N TYR A 80 28.21 24.91 29.34
CA TYR A 80 26.80 25.08 28.98
C TYR A 80 26.15 23.76 28.50
N LYS A 81 26.88 22.91 27.80
CA LYS A 81 26.38 21.58 27.37
C LYS A 81 26.19 20.61 28.53
N ILE A 82 27.10 20.65 29.53
CA ILE A 82 27.02 19.78 30.71
C ILE A 82 25.85 20.19 31.62
N PHE A 83 25.59 21.49 31.73
CA PHE A 83 24.57 22.05 32.63
C PHE A 83 23.21 22.25 32.01
N LYS A 84 23.00 21.85 30.77
CA LYS A 84 21.62 21.66 30.30
C LYS A 84 20.97 20.63 31.21
N PRO A 85 19.97 21.02 32.04
CA PRO A 85 19.22 20.03 32.79
C PRO A 85 18.75 18.98 31.77
N LYS A 86 19.05 17.70 31.99
CA LYS A 86 18.45 16.62 31.19
C LYS A 86 16.95 16.90 31.27
N LYS A 87 16.34 17.44 30.21
CA LYS A 87 14.89 17.57 30.14
C LYS A 87 14.36 16.18 30.46
N LYS A 88 13.62 16.06 31.55
CA LYS A 88 12.97 14.81 31.93
C LYS A 88 12.27 14.33 30.68
N LYS A 89 12.64 13.15 30.18
CA LYS A 89 12.06 12.62 28.94
C LYS A 89 10.55 12.62 29.12
N LEU A 90 9.84 13.33 28.29
CA LEU A 90 8.38 13.43 28.39
C LEU A 90 7.77 12.05 28.14
N LEU A 91 6.71 11.70 28.84
CA LEU A 91 5.96 10.47 28.57
C LEU A 91 5.49 10.44 27.12
N LEU A 92 5.14 11.61 26.56
CA LEU A 92 4.83 11.78 25.16
C LEU A 92 5.98 11.39 24.22
N GLU A 93 7.25 11.65 24.59
CA GLU A 93 8.43 11.26 23.80
C GLU A 93 8.78 9.77 23.94
N GLU A 94 8.26 9.10 24.95
CA GLU A 94 8.42 7.65 25.14
C GLU A 94 7.38 6.85 24.35
N LEU A 95 6.15 7.37 24.26
CA LEU A 95 5.01 6.70 23.63
C LEU A 95 4.73 7.21 22.22
N GLY A 96 5.23 8.38 21.85
CA GLY A 96 5.04 9.00 20.53
C GLY A 96 6.33 9.00 19.70
N THR A 97 6.18 9.38 18.45
CA THR A 97 7.29 9.56 17.51
C THR A 97 7.44 11.03 17.16
N ASP A 98 8.61 11.63 17.45
CA ASP A 98 8.92 13.00 17.03
C ASP A 98 9.26 13.03 15.53
N LEU A 99 8.29 13.44 14.70
CA LEU A 99 8.43 13.52 13.25
C LEU A 99 9.42 14.61 12.82
N THR A 100 9.52 15.70 13.59
CA THR A 100 10.41 16.81 13.27
C THR A 100 11.87 16.40 13.46
N SER A 101 12.17 15.61 14.50
CA SER A 101 13.53 15.08 14.71
C SER A 101 13.95 14.07 13.65
N LYS A 102 12.99 13.35 13.07
CA LYS A 102 13.19 12.34 12.00
C LYS A 102 13.03 12.91 10.59
N ALA A 103 12.94 14.22 10.44
CA ALA A 103 12.64 14.88 9.17
C ALA A 103 13.54 14.46 7.98
N ASN A 104 14.80 14.11 8.26
CA ASN A 104 15.76 13.65 7.24
C ASN A 104 15.53 12.21 6.77
N GLU A 105 14.75 11.43 7.52
CA GLU A 105 14.41 10.03 7.20
C GLU A 105 13.08 9.92 6.46
N LEU A 106 12.30 11.04 6.41
CA LEU A 106 10.98 11.07 5.81
C LEU A 106 11.06 11.25 4.28
N ASP A 107 10.17 10.57 3.58
CA ASP A 107 10.04 10.67 2.14
C ASP A 107 9.51 12.04 1.70
N PRO A 108 9.98 12.58 0.57
CA PRO A 108 9.51 13.87 0.05
C PRO A 108 8.09 13.78 -0.47
N VAL A 109 7.24 14.72 -0.09
CA VAL A 109 5.84 14.81 -0.51
C VAL A 109 5.66 15.79 -1.67
N ILE A 110 4.81 15.44 -2.63
CA ILE A 110 4.59 16.22 -3.86
C ILE A 110 3.10 16.47 -4.07
N GLY A 111 2.79 17.66 -4.61
CA GLY A 111 1.45 18.01 -5.05
C GLY A 111 0.44 18.22 -3.93
N ARG A 112 0.93 18.52 -2.70
CA ARG A 112 0.11 18.78 -1.51
C ARG A 112 0.30 20.20 -0.95
N ASP A 113 0.84 21.11 -1.75
CA ASP A 113 1.14 22.48 -1.34
C ASP A 113 -0.08 23.24 -0.82
N LYS A 114 -1.26 23.01 -1.40
CA LYS A 114 -2.52 23.64 -1.00
C LYS A 114 -2.96 23.21 0.40
N GLU A 115 -2.92 21.90 0.64
CA GLU A 115 -3.29 21.31 1.92
C GLU A 115 -2.30 21.71 3.02
N ILE A 116 -1.01 21.68 2.74
CA ILE A 116 0.06 22.11 3.67
C ILE A 116 -0.10 23.59 4.00
N LYS A 117 -0.25 24.45 2.99
CA LYS A 117 -0.48 25.87 3.20
C LYS A 117 -1.72 26.13 4.07
N ARG A 118 -2.80 25.37 3.80
CA ARG A 118 -4.03 25.49 4.61
C ARG A 118 -3.82 25.04 6.05
N MET A 119 -3.06 23.98 6.29
CA MET A 119 -2.68 23.56 7.65
C MET A 119 -1.87 24.64 8.37
N ILE A 120 -0.87 25.21 7.71
CA ILE A 120 -0.03 26.30 8.27
C ILE A 120 -0.92 27.50 8.65
N GLU A 121 -1.85 27.89 7.78
CA GLU A 121 -2.82 28.96 8.06
C GLU A 121 -3.67 28.67 9.30
N ILE A 122 -4.18 27.44 9.43
CA ILE A 122 -5.00 27.02 10.56
C ILE A 122 -4.17 27.00 11.86
N LEU A 123 -2.99 26.38 11.84
CA LEU A 123 -2.09 26.32 13.00
C LEU A 123 -1.64 27.70 13.49
N SER A 124 -1.59 28.69 12.60
CA SER A 124 -1.22 30.07 12.91
C SER A 124 -2.38 30.90 13.48
N ARG A 125 -3.61 30.37 13.53
CA ARG A 125 -4.76 31.10 14.09
C ARG A 125 -4.70 31.18 15.61
N ARG A 126 -5.31 32.22 16.16
CA ARG A 126 -5.44 32.39 17.61
C ARG A 126 -6.47 31.42 18.22
N THR A 127 -7.54 31.13 17.47
CA THR A 127 -8.62 30.22 17.88
C THR A 127 -8.93 29.27 16.74
N LYS A 128 -9.46 28.07 17.04
CA LYS A 128 -9.74 27.03 16.06
C LYS A 128 -8.50 26.69 15.22
N ASN A 129 -7.40 26.49 15.92
CA ASN A 129 -6.06 26.27 15.39
C ASN A 129 -5.70 24.79 15.22
N ASN A 130 -6.70 23.90 15.26
CA ASN A 130 -6.53 22.47 15.09
C ASN A 130 -7.00 22.04 13.70
N PRO A 131 -6.13 21.74 12.72
CA PRO A 131 -6.51 21.20 11.44
C PRO A 131 -6.94 19.74 11.55
N LEU A 132 -7.94 19.36 10.76
CA LEU A 132 -8.40 17.98 10.60
C LEU A 132 -8.33 17.60 9.13
N LEU A 133 -7.41 16.71 8.79
CA LEU A 133 -7.26 16.14 7.45
C LEU A 133 -8.36 15.09 7.22
N ILE A 134 -9.19 15.33 6.22
CA ILE A 134 -10.30 14.44 5.87
C ILE A 134 -10.12 13.98 4.42
N GLY A 135 -10.06 12.68 4.20
CA GLY A 135 -9.91 12.10 2.86
C GLY A 135 -9.99 10.58 2.91
N GLU A 136 -10.13 9.95 1.78
CA GLU A 136 -10.19 8.49 1.69
C GLU A 136 -8.92 7.83 2.23
N ALA A 137 -8.99 6.52 2.53
CA ALA A 137 -7.79 5.76 2.95
C ALA A 137 -6.76 5.75 1.81
N GLY A 138 -5.46 5.84 2.15
CA GLY A 138 -4.38 5.77 1.18
C GLY A 138 -4.14 7.02 0.31
N VAL A 139 -4.80 8.16 0.59
CA VAL A 139 -4.58 9.41 -0.18
C VAL A 139 -3.35 10.21 0.27
N GLY A 140 -2.65 9.77 1.32
CA GLY A 140 -1.44 10.42 1.82
C GLY A 140 -1.68 11.49 2.89
N LYS A 141 -2.69 11.33 3.77
CA LYS A 141 -2.95 12.26 4.88
C LYS A 141 -1.76 12.38 5.84
N THR A 142 -1.19 11.26 6.24
CA THR A 142 -0.01 11.19 7.12
C THR A 142 1.21 11.84 6.48
N ALA A 143 1.44 11.60 5.18
CA ALA A 143 2.52 12.20 4.41
C ALA A 143 2.47 13.74 4.41
N ILE A 144 1.28 14.35 4.38
CA ILE A 144 1.13 15.82 4.47
C ILE A 144 1.67 16.36 5.80
N VAL A 145 1.46 15.64 6.91
CA VAL A 145 1.97 16.02 8.23
C VAL A 145 3.48 15.80 8.33
N GLU A 146 3.98 14.74 7.73
CA GLU A 146 5.41 14.46 7.61
C GLU A 146 6.13 15.56 6.83
N GLU A 147 5.57 16.02 5.71
CA GLU A 147 6.12 17.14 4.95
C GLU A 147 6.11 18.45 5.76
N LEU A 148 5.03 18.74 6.50
CA LEU A 148 5.00 19.89 7.40
C LEU A 148 6.11 19.78 8.46
N SER A 149 6.36 18.58 8.99
CA SER A 149 7.45 18.34 9.95
C SER A 149 8.81 18.62 9.33
N ARG A 150 9.01 18.23 8.06
CA ARG A 150 10.22 18.48 7.29
C ARG A 150 10.42 19.99 7.03
N MET A 151 9.35 20.70 6.68
CA MET A 151 9.37 22.16 6.50
C MET A 151 9.67 22.91 7.79
N ILE A 152 9.20 22.42 8.94
CA ILE A 152 9.54 22.99 10.26
C ILE A 152 11.02 22.77 10.55
N ALA A 153 11.55 21.58 10.31
CA ALA A 153 12.96 21.25 10.54
C ALA A 153 13.91 22.06 9.65
N SER A 154 13.53 22.31 8.37
CA SER A 154 14.29 23.16 7.44
C SER A 154 14.12 24.66 7.69
N GLY A 155 13.11 25.06 8.48
CA GLY A 155 12.79 26.47 8.74
C GLY A 155 11.93 27.14 7.67
N ASP A 156 11.38 26.40 6.70
CA ASP A 156 10.53 26.88 5.60
C ASP A 156 9.08 27.11 6.01
N VAL A 157 8.89 27.61 7.23
CA VAL A 157 7.58 27.90 7.80
C VAL A 157 7.58 29.31 8.43
N PRO A 158 6.41 29.90 8.67
CA PRO A 158 6.31 31.18 9.38
C PRO A 158 6.99 31.13 10.76
N ASN A 159 7.47 32.28 11.23
CA ASN A 159 8.27 32.37 12.46
C ASN A 159 7.62 31.76 13.71
N ASN A 160 6.27 31.79 13.78
CA ASN A 160 5.49 31.20 14.88
C ASN A 160 5.50 29.66 14.89
N LEU A 161 5.92 29.02 13.81
CA LEU A 161 6.03 27.57 13.71
C LEU A 161 7.47 27.04 13.71
N LYS A 162 8.49 27.88 13.49
CA LYS A 162 9.90 27.47 13.39
C LYS A 162 10.44 26.74 14.62
N THR A 163 9.90 27.05 15.81
CA THR A 163 10.32 26.44 17.07
C THR A 163 9.45 25.28 17.49
N LYS A 164 8.49 24.89 16.65
CA LYS A 164 7.55 23.82 16.98
C LYS A 164 8.11 22.45 16.61
N ARG A 165 7.59 21.42 17.29
CA ARG A 165 7.87 20.01 17.02
C ARG A 165 6.54 19.28 16.84
N ILE A 166 6.45 18.42 15.84
CA ILE A 166 5.27 17.57 15.63
C ILE A 166 5.57 16.19 16.19
N ILE A 167 4.77 15.77 17.19
CA ILE A 167 4.88 14.44 17.79
C ILE A 167 3.64 13.65 17.41
N SER A 168 3.86 12.56 16.70
CA SER A 168 2.81 11.59 16.32
C SER A 168 2.52 10.67 17.49
N LEU A 169 1.25 10.55 17.86
CA LEU A 169 0.76 9.70 18.92
C LEU A 169 -0.18 8.64 18.34
N ASP A 170 0.19 7.37 18.53
CA ASP A 170 -0.64 6.22 18.17
C ASP A 170 -1.51 5.81 19.35
N MET A 171 -2.82 5.70 19.11
CA MET A 171 -3.78 5.29 20.14
C MET A 171 -3.60 3.85 20.59
N ALA A 172 -3.13 2.95 19.71
CA ALA A 172 -2.85 1.57 20.08
C ALA A 172 -1.71 1.49 21.12
N THR A 173 -0.67 2.31 20.96
CA THR A 173 0.44 2.41 21.90
C THR A 173 0.00 2.95 23.26
N LEU A 174 -0.99 3.85 23.30
CA LEU A 174 -1.53 4.37 24.56
C LEU A 174 -2.29 3.32 25.37
N VAL A 175 -3.00 2.43 24.71
CA VAL A 175 -3.76 1.32 25.32
C VAL A 175 -2.84 0.18 25.72
N ALA A 176 -1.74 -0.03 25.00
CA ALA A 176 -0.81 -1.12 25.24
C ALA A 176 -0.25 -1.07 26.67
N GLY A 177 -0.34 -2.21 27.39
CA GLY A 177 0.16 -2.35 28.74
C GLY A 177 -0.73 -1.75 29.85
N THR A 178 -1.90 -1.18 29.53
CA THR A 178 -2.90 -0.78 30.54
C THR A 178 -3.85 -1.94 30.84
N LYS A 179 -4.00 -2.29 32.11
CA LYS A 179 -4.91 -3.36 32.55
C LYS A 179 -6.32 -2.83 32.86
N TYR A 180 -6.41 -1.56 33.25
CA TYR A 180 -7.64 -0.93 33.70
C TYR A 180 -7.88 0.39 32.95
N ARG A 181 -9.14 0.72 32.74
CA ARG A 181 -9.58 1.98 32.12
C ARG A 181 -8.95 3.23 32.79
N GLY A 182 -8.86 3.24 34.11
CA GLY A 182 -8.30 4.35 34.85
C GLY A 182 -6.82 4.62 34.56
N GLU A 183 -6.03 3.57 34.32
CA GLU A 183 -4.61 3.72 33.96
C GLU A 183 -4.43 4.42 32.59
N PHE A 184 -5.28 4.06 31.64
CA PHE A 184 -5.31 4.70 30.32
C PHE A 184 -5.72 6.17 30.45
N GLU A 185 -6.80 6.47 31.19
CA GLU A 185 -7.27 7.84 31.39
C GLU A 185 -6.19 8.72 32.06
N GLU A 186 -5.48 8.17 33.06
CA GLU A 186 -4.38 8.88 33.74
C GLU A 186 -3.21 9.12 32.79
N ARG A 187 -2.85 8.14 31.96
CA ARG A 187 -1.79 8.26 30.95
C ARG A 187 -2.11 9.36 29.94
N VAL A 188 -3.33 9.37 29.40
CA VAL A 188 -3.79 10.41 28.47
C VAL A 188 -3.78 11.80 29.12
N ARG A 189 -4.25 11.92 30.40
CA ARG A 189 -4.21 13.19 31.12
C ARG A 189 -2.78 13.72 31.33
N LYS A 190 -1.82 12.83 31.63
CA LYS A 190 -0.40 13.20 31.76
C LYS A 190 0.16 13.73 30.46
N ILE A 191 -0.10 13.05 29.33
CA ILE A 191 0.35 13.47 28.01
C ILE A 191 -0.25 14.82 27.63
N LEU A 192 -1.56 15.01 27.81
CA LEU A 192 -2.21 16.30 27.50
C LEU A 192 -1.65 17.43 28.35
N LYS A 193 -1.34 17.18 29.63
CA LYS A 193 -0.69 18.15 30.49
C LYS A 193 0.71 18.47 30.00
N GLU A 194 1.50 17.48 29.59
CA GLU A 194 2.83 17.72 29.02
C GLU A 194 2.76 18.58 27.75
N VAL A 195 1.76 18.38 26.89
CA VAL A 195 1.55 19.20 25.69
C VAL A 195 1.07 20.62 26.07
N GLU A 196 0.18 20.75 27.06
CA GLU A 196 -0.27 22.07 27.56
C GLU A 196 0.85 22.88 28.19
N ASP A 197 1.80 22.21 28.87
CA ASP A 197 2.93 22.84 29.56
C ASP A 197 4.10 23.17 28.59
N ASN A 198 4.12 22.60 27.39
CA ASN A 198 5.15 22.79 26.37
C ASN A 198 4.56 23.38 25.08
N ASP A 199 4.60 24.69 24.95
CA ASP A 199 4.06 25.42 23.78
C ASP A 199 4.72 25.03 22.44
N ASP A 200 5.91 24.40 22.47
CA ASP A 200 6.64 23.97 21.29
C ASP A 200 6.09 22.70 20.64
N ILE A 201 5.18 21.98 21.30
CA ILE A 201 4.65 20.69 20.84
C ILE A 201 3.35 20.89 20.05
N ILE A 202 3.28 20.24 18.88
CA ILE A 202 2.05 20.02 18.10
C ILE A 202 1.81 18.51 18.11
N LEU A 203 0.66 18.10 18.65
CA LEU A 203 0.28 16.69 18.69
C LEU A 203 -0.32 16.29 17.34
N PHE A 204 0.17 15.20 16.75
CA PHE A 204 -0.47 14.59 15.59
C PHE A 204 -1.13 13.27 16.01
N ILE A 205 -2.42 13.12 15.66
CA ILE A 205 -3.20 11.90 15.91
C ILE A 205 -3.74 11.42 14.59
N ASP A 206 -3.17 10.32 14.10
CA ASP A 206 -3.74 9.62 12.96
C ASP A 206 -4.97 8.82 13.43
N GLU A 207 -5.91 8.60 12.53
CA GLU A 207 -7.18 7.94 12.86
C GLU A 207 -7.88 8.53 14.10
N ILE A 208 -7.96 9.87 14.19
CA ILE A 208 -8.49 10.58 15.36
C ILE A 208 -9.90 10.13 15.77
N HIS A 209 -10.66 9.50 14.89
CA HIS A 209 -11.97 8.91 15.19
C HIS A 209 -11.89 7.80 16.25
N THR A 210 -10.72 7.16 16.43
CA THR A 210 -10.48 6.15 17.47
C THR A 210 -10.62 6.74 18.88
N LEU A 211 -10.42 8.04 19.06
CA LEU A 211 -10.69 8.73 20.32
C LEU A 211 -12.17 8.71 20.72
N VAL A 212 -13.07 8.71 19.73
CA VAL A 212 -14.52 8.86 19.93
C VAL A 212 -15.25 7.53 19.78
N GLY A 213 -14.75 6.62 18.98
CA GLY A 213 -15.46 5.45 18.49
C GLY A 213 -15.12 4.12 19.13
N ALA A 214 -14.16 4.07 20.03
CA ALA A 214 -13.79 2.84 20.71
C ALA A 214 -14.89 2.29 21.67
N GLY A 215 -16.03 2.98 21.78
CA GLY A 215 -17.09 2.76 22.75
C GLY A 215 -18.29 1.91 22.30
N GLY A 216 -18.21 1.18 21.19
CA GLY A 216 -19.34 0.35 20.71
C GLY A 216 -19.51 -1.02 21.39
N ALA A 217 -18.53 -1.52 22.14
CA ALA A 217 -18.64 -2.72 22.96
C ALA A 217 -18.62 -2.34 24.45
N GLU A 218 -19.36 -3.06 25.28
CA GLU A 218 -19.33 -2.89 26.74
C GLU A 218 -17.87 -2.95 27.24
N GLY A 219 -17.34 -1.78 27.68
CA GLY A 219 -15.95 -1.65 28.17
C GLY A 219 -15.01 -0.83 27.27
N ALA A 220 -15.44 -0.32 26.13
CA ALA A 220 -14.59 0.49 25.25
C ALA A 220 -14.28 1.87 25.84
N ILE A 221 -13.04 2.27 25.66
CA ILE A 221 -12.44 3.45 26.30
C ILE A 221 -12.80 4.70 25.49
N ASP A 222 -13.62 5.59 26.06
CA ASP A 222 -13.94 6.89 25.46
C ASP A 222 -12.94 7.95 25.91
N ALA A 223 -11.90 8.18 25.10
CA ALA A 223 -10.90 9.21 25.36
C ALA A 223 -11.42 10.63 25.03
N SER A 224 -12.53 10.76 24.28
CA SER A 224 -13.04 12.04 23.82
C SER A 224 -13.36 12.99 24.96
N ASN A 225 -13.90 12.47 26.07
CA ASN A 225 -14.24 13.26 27.24
C ASN A 225 -13.03 13.89 27.94
N ILE A 226 -11.83 13.33 27.74
CA ILE A 226 -10.57 13.84 28.26
C ILE A 226 -9.97 14.90 27.30
N PHE A 227 -10.07 14.65 25.99
CA PHE A 227 -9.56 15.57 24.96
C PHE A 227 -10.43 16.83 24.78
N LYS A 228 -11.75 16.73 24.92
CA LYS A 228 -12.69 17.87 24.74
C LYS A 228 -12.32 19.09 25.59
N PRO A 229 -12.04 18.98 26.90
CA PRO A 229 -11.64 20.12 27.73
C PRO A 229 -10.29 20.72 27.31
N ALA A 230 -9.30 19.90 26.94
CA ALA A 230 -7.97 20.35 26.51
C ALA A 230 -8.06 21.14 25.19
N LEU A 231 -8.79 20.61 24.20
CA LEU A 231 -9.07 21.30 22.93
C LEU A 231 -9.87 22.59 23.13
N ALA A 232 -10.71 22.66 24.18
CA ALA A 232 -11.54 23.84 24.47
C ALA A 232 -10.73 25.03 24.95
N ARG A 233 -9.63 24.81 25.66
CA ARG A 233 -8.80 25.86 26.28
C ARG A 233 -7.85 26.54 25.32
N ASN A 234 -7.79 26.15 24.04
CA ASN A 234 -6.84 26.60 23.00
C ASN A 234 -5.35 26.49 23.40
N LYS A 235 -5.05 25.71 24.42
CA LYS A 235 -3.66 25.41 24.84
C LYS A 235 -3.09 24.21 24.12
N LEU A 236 -3.94 23.30 23.66
CA LEU A 236 -3.56 22.13 22.90
C LEU A 236 -3.58 22.46 21.40
N ARG A 237 -2.46 22.28 20.73
CA ARG A 237 -2.36 22.26 19.27
C ARG A 237 -2.35 20.83 18.80
N CYS A 238 -3.35 20.46 17.98
CA CYS A 238 -3.52 19.11 17.53
C CYS A 238 -3.84 19.09 16.02
N ILE A 239 -3.16 18.22 15.29
CA ILE A 239 -3.47 17.85 13.91
C ILE A 239 -4.16 16.50 13.98
N GLY A 240 -5.35 16.36 13.40
CA GLY A 240 -6.04 15.08 13.27
C GLY A 240 -6.09 14.62 11.84
N ALA A 241 -6.14 13.29 11.61
CA ALA A 241 -6.44 12.71 10.32
C ALA A 241 -7.54 11.66 10.46
N THR A 242 -8.45 11.58 9.48
CA THR A 242 -9.55 10.60 9.47
C THR A 242 -10.08 10.39 8.06
N THR A 243 -10.89 9.35 7.85
CA THR A 243 -11.61 9.14 6.59
C THR A 243 -12.93 9.94 6.54
N ILE A 244 -13.50 10.08 5.33
CA ILE A 244 -14.78 10.80 5.14
C ILE A 244 -15.91 10.08 5.89
N SER A 245 -15.95 8.75 5.83
CA SER A 245 -16.98 7.94 6.49
C SER A 245 -16.92 8.05 8.02
N GLU A 246 -15.73 7.96 8.58
CA GLU A 246 -15.46 8.05 10.01
C GLU A 246 -15.67 9.47 10.54
N TYR A 247 -15.29 10.48 9.76
CA TYR A 247 -15.60 11.86 10.08
C TYR A 247 -17.10 12.05 10.30
N LYS A 248 -17.94 11.63 9.33
CA LYS A 248 -19.40 11.75 9.43
C LYS A 248 -19.97 10.99 10.62
N LYS A 249 -19.48 9.77 10.85
CA LYS A 249 -20.00 8.88 11.91
C LYS A 249 -19.61 9.35 13.31
N PHE A 250 -18.38 9.79 13.53
CA PHE A 250 -17.84 10.00 14.87
C PHE A 250 -17.56 11.46 15.22
N ILE A 251 -17.05 12.28 14.27
CA ILE A 251 -16.66 13.66 14.56
C ILE A 251 -17.80 14.64 14.30
N GLU A 252 -18.49 14.52 13.18
CA GLU A 252 -19.61 15.40 12.81
C GLU A 252 -20.82 15.22 13.73
N SER A 253 -21.04 14.01 14.24
CA SER A 253 -22.06 13.71 15.24
C SER A 253 -21.79 14.38 16.60
N ASP A 254 -20.51 14.61 16.94
CA ASP A 254 -20.09 15.29 18.17
C ASP A 254 -19.83 16.78 17.93
N LYS A 255 -20.87 17.60 18.15
CA LYS A 255 -20.80 19.06 17.94
C LYS A 255 -19.72 19.78 18.75
N ALA A 256 -19.25 19.19 19.86
CA ALA A 256 -18.19 19.78 20.68
C ALA A 256 -16.82 19.61 20.03
N LEU A 257 -16.54 18.45 19.44
CA LEU A 257 -15.33 18.19 18.67
C LEU A 257 -15.35 18.91 17.32
N GLU A 258 -16.45 18.84 16.57
CA GLU A 258 -16.58 19.48 15.26
C GLU A 258 -16.22 20.97 15.32
N ARG A 259 -16.67 21.70 16.36
CA ARG A 259 -16.37 23.13 16.52
C ARG A 259 -14.91 23.45 16.82
N ARG A 260 -14.11 22.47 17.21
CA ARG A 260 -12.69 22.65 17.61
C ARG A 260 -11.73 22.39 16.47
N PHE A 261 -12.13 21.59 15.51
CA PHE A 261 -11.33 21.28 14.35
C PHE A 261 -11.71 22.10 13.12
N GLN A 262 -10.73 22.37 12.26
CA GLN A 262 -10.93 22.99 10.96
C GLN A 262 -10.65 21.97 9.87
N LYS A 263 -11.63 21.71 9.02
CA LYS A 263 -11.54 20.73 7.94
C LYS A 263 -10.48 21.14 6.90
N VAL A 264 -9.66 20.19 6.51
CA VAL A 264 -8.77 20.24 5.36
C VAL A 264 -9.06 18.99 4.54
N ASN A 265 -9.75 19.18 3.43
CA ASN A 265 -10.10 18.07 2.55
C ASN A 265 -8.86 17.65 1.76
N VAL A 266 -8.59 16.34 1.75
CA VAL A 266 -7.50 15.71 1.00
C VAL A 266 -8.11 14.85 -0.09
N GLU A 267 -8.03 15.33 -1.31
CA GLU A 267 -8.58 14.64 -2.48
C GLU A 267 -7.61 13.58 -3.02
N ILE A 268 -8.15 12.60 -3.76
CA ILE A 268 -7.35 11.63 -4.48
C ILE A 268 -6.53 12.38 -5.55
N PRO A 269 -5.20 12.21 -5.59
CA PRO A 269 -4.37 12.90 -6.57
C PRO A 269 -4.67 12.43 -8.00
N ASN A 270 -4.55 13.35 -8.96
CA ASN A 270 -4.69 13.00 -10.36
C ASN A 270 -3.48 12.17 -10.85
N LYS A 271 -3.60 11.54 -12.03
CA LYS A 271 -2.57 10.66 -12.60
C LYS A 271 -1.21 11.34 -12.77
N GLU A 272 -1.20 12.63 -13.10
CA GLU A 272 0.04 13.40 -13.30
C GLU A 272 0.79 13.59 -11.98
N VAL A 273 0.05 13.93 -10.91
CA VAL A 273 0.64 14.06 -9.56
C VAL A 273 1.14 12.70 -9.04
N VAL A 274 0.36 11.63 -9.25
CA VAL A 274 0.81 10.26 -8.90
C VAL A 274 2.10 9.90 -9.62
N LYS A 275 2.20 10.21 -10.91
CA LYS A 275 3.43 9.99 -11.70
C LYS A 275 4.62 10.75 -11.10
N GLN A 276 4.44 12.03 -10.74
CA GLN A 276 5.49 12.82 -10.10
C GLN A 276 5.93 12.24 -8.76
N ILE A 277 4.98 11.75 -7.95
CA ILE A 277 5.26 11.08 -6.68
C ILE A 277 6.13 9.84 -6.93
N LEU A 278 5.72 8.94 -7.83
CA LEU A 278 6.45 7.71 -8.13
C LEU A 278 7.85 7.99 -8.73
N LEU A 279 7.97 8.98 -9.62
CA LEU A 279 9.27 9.40 -10.17
C LEU A 279 10.23 9.91 -9.09
N LYS A 280 9.71 10.56 -8.06
CA LYS A 280 10.53 11.04 -6.95
C LYS A 280 10.93 9.92 -5.98
N LEU A 281 10.05 8.95 -5.79
CA LEU A 281 10.31 7.76 -4.97
C LEU A 281 11.21 6.73 -5.68
N LYS A 282 11.18 6.71 -7.02
CA LYS A 282 11.97 5.80 -7.86
C LYS A 282 13.42 5.63 -7.39
N PRO A 283 14.26 6.68 -7.24
CA PRO A 283 15.65 6.52 -6.84
C PRO A 283 15.81 5.92 -5.44
N ILE A 284 14.84 6.11 -4.54
CA ILE A 284 14.85 5.53 -3.20
C ILE A 284 14.66 4.02 -3.31
N TYR A 285 13.66 3.56 -4.06
CA TYR A 285 13.39 2.13 -4.28
C TYR A 285 14.47 1.45 -5.11
N GLU A 286 15.00 2.12 -6.15
CA GLU A 286 16.14 1.62 -6.95
C GLU A 286 17.39 1.37 -6.09
N ASN A 287 17.66 2.25 -5.13
CA ASN A 287 18.80 2.12 -4.23
C ASN A 287 18.57 1.05 -3.16
N TYR A 288 17.36 0.98 -2.61
CA TYR A 288 17.01 0.02 -1.57
C TYR A 288 16.98 -1.42 -2.10
N HIS A 289 16.33 -1.65 -3.23
CA HIS A 289 16.17 -2.98 -3.83
C HIS A 289 17.28 -3.36 -4.83
N HIS A 290 18.20 -2.44 -5.14
CA HIS A 290 19.26 -2.64 -6.14
C HIS A 290 18.74 -3.03 -7.53
N VAL A 291 17.66 -2.38 -7.99
CA VAL A 291 17.03 -2.59 -9.29
C VAL A 291 17.09 -1.33 -10.15
N ILE A 292 16.73 -1.44 -11.44
CA ILE A 292 16.53 -0.31 -12.35
C ILE A 292 15.08 -0.28 -12.78
N ILE A 293 14.46 0.90 -12.69
CA ILE A 293 13.06 1.11 -13.06
C ILE A 293 13.02 2.10 -14.22
N ASN A 294 12.50 1.69 -15.37
CA ASN A 294 12.25 2.60 -16.47
C ASN A 294 11.01 3.46 -16.23
N ASP A 295 11.00 4.70 -16.71
CA ASP A 295 9.86 5.59 -16.52
C ASP A 295 8.57 5.03 -17.17
N SER A 296 8.72 4.27 -18.27
CA SER A 296 7.60 3.56 -18.89
C SER A 296 6.93 2.52 -17.97
N ILE A 297 7.69 1.92 -17.05
CA ILE A 297 7.14 0.99 -16.05
C ILE A 297 6.28 1.74 -15.05
N ILE A 298 6.69 2.94 -14.64
CA ILE A 298 5.89 3.79 -13.74
C ILE A 298 4.53 4.13 -14.38
N ASP A 299 4.52 4.51 -15.65
CA ASP A 299 3.28 4.77 -16.39
C ASP A 299 2.39 3.51 -16.43
N LYS A 300 2.99 2.33 -16.62
CA LYS A 300 2.24 1.06 -16.61
C LYS A 300 1.75 0.68 -15.22
N ILE A 301 2.50 0.92 -14.16
CA ILE A 301 2.04 0.71 -12.78
C ILE A 301 0.78 1.54 -12.51
N ILE A 302 0.79 2.83 -12.87
CA ILE A 302 -0.37 3.72 -12.69
C ILE A 302 -1.57 3.22 -13.50
N GLU A 303 -1.36 2.95 -14.80
CA GLU A 303 -2.42 2.47 -15.70
C GLU A 303 -3.06 1.18 -15.19
N LEU A 304 -2.24 0.18 -14.87
CA LEU A 304 -2.71 -1.14 -14.47
C LEU A 304 -3.30 -1.14 -13.05
N SER A 305 -2.74 -0.33 -12.12
CA SER A 305 -3.30 -0.19 -10.78
C SER A 305 -4.68 0.47 -10.81
N ASP A 306 -4.89 1.49 -11.65
CA ASP A 306 -6.20 2.13 -11.80
C ASP A 306 -7.22 1.18 -12.41
N LYS A 307 -6.79 0.34 -13.37
CA LYS A 307 -7.67 -0.57 -14.10
C LYS A 307 -8.06 -1.82 -13.31
N TYR A 308 -7.20 -2.32 -12.44
CA TYR A 308 -7.39 -3.63 -11.80
C TYR A 308 -7.45 -3.61 -10.27
N VAL A 309 -7.01 -2.54 -9.61
CA VAL A 309 -7.00 -2.43 -8.14
C VAL A 309 -8.01 -1.38 -7.70
N PHE A 310 -9.18 -1.82 -7.22
CA PHE A 310 -10.30 -0.94 -6.83
C PHE A 310 -10.48 -0.79 -5.33
N ASP A 311 -9.87 -1.66 -4.52
CA ASP A 311 -9.98 -1.69 -3.06
C ASP A 311 -9.13 -0.62 -2.35
N ARG A 312 -8.23 0.02 -3.09
CA ARG A 312 -7.32 1.07 -2.59
C ARG A 312 -7.28 2.29 -3.50
N ASN A 313 -6.90 3.43 -2.92
CA ASN A 313 -6.81 4.70 -3.64
C ASN A 313 -5.37 5.05 -4.02
N GLN A 314 -5.23 5.93 -5.00
CA GLN A 314 -3.96 6.56 -5.33
C GLN A 314 -3.55 7.57 -4.23
N PRO A 315 -2.24 7.72 -3.95
CA PRO A 315 -1.10 7.05 -4.58
C PRO A 315 -0.70 5.71 -3.95
N ASP A 316 -1.31 5.34 -2.80
CA ASP A 316 -0.94 4.17 -1.97
C ASP A 316 -0.86 2.87 -2.78
N LYS A 317 -1.89 2.57 -3.60
CA LYS A 317 -1.91 1.36 -4.42
C LYS A 317 -0.76 1.27 -5.43
N SER A 318 -0.35 2.40 -6.02
CA SER A 318 0.77 2.41 -6.98
C SER A 318 2.13 2.33 -6.29
N ILE A 319 2.28 2.93 -5.11
CA ILE A 319 3.49 2.84 -4.28
C ILE A 319 3.68 1.40 -3.80
N ASP A 320 2.63 0.77 -3.30
CA ASP A 320 2.65 -0.61 -2.82
C ASP A 320 2.98 -1.63 -3.95
N ILE A 321 2.46 -1.40 -5.17
CA ILE A 321 2.82 -2.20 -6.34
C ILE A 321 4.29 -1.97 -6.73
N LEU A 322 4.76 -0.72 -6.73
CA LEU A 322 6.14 -0.38 -7.06
C LEU A 322 7.11 -1.09 -6.11
N ASP A 323 6.87 -1.03 -4.80
CA ASP A 323 7.70 -1.67 -3.79
C ASP A 323 7.74 -3.19 -3.98
N GLU A 324 6.57 -3.83 -4.14
CA GLU A 324 6.49 -5.28 -4.32
C GLU A 324 7.15 -5.76 -5.62
N VAL A 325 7.00 -5.00 -6.71
CA VAL A 325 7.64 -5.34 -7.99
C VAL A 325 9.16 -5.23 -7.86
N CYS A 326 9.67 -4.18 -7.21
CA CYS A 326 11.10 -4.01 -6.96
C CYS A 326 11.64 -5.14 -6.09
N ALA A 327 10.93 -5.52 -5.03
CA ALA A 327 11.29 -6.64 -4.16
C ALA A 327 11.34 -7.97 -4.93
N LYS A 328 10.35 -8.27 -5.77
CA LYS A 328 10.35 -9.50 -6.60
C LYS A 328 11.46 -9.49 -7.63
N SER A 329 11.73 -8.35 -8.26
CA SER A 329 12.81 -8.22 -9.24
C SER A 329 14.18 -8.38 -8.58
N SER A 330 14.39 -7.87 -7.36
CA SER A 330 15.63 -8.02 -6.60
C SER A 330 15.92 -9.48 -6.20
N LEU A 331 14.86 -10.27 -5.93
CA LEU A 331 14.97 -11.69 -5.58
C LEU A 331 15.18 -12.62 -6.77
N LYS A 332 15.10 -12.09 -7.99
CA LYS A 332 15.30 -12.88 -9.20
C LYS A 332 16.76 -13.30 -9.33
N GLU A 333 17.03 -14.54 -9.03
CA GLU A 333 18.38 -15.08 -9.23
C GLU A 333 18.73 -15.02 -10.72
N SER A 334 19.80 -14.31 -11.06
CA SER A 334 20.30 -14.32 -12.43
C SER A 334 20.81 -15.73 -12.77
N LYS A 335 20.70 -16.14 -14.03
CA LYS A 335 21.21 -17.45 -14.48
C LYS A 335 22.66 -17.65 -14.08
N GLU A 336 23.45 -16.59 -14.12
CA GLU A 336 24.86 -16.58 -13.74
C GLU A 336 25.04 -16.76 -12.22
N LEU A 337 24.16 -16.21 -11.38
CA LEU A 337 24.21 -16.41 -9.94
C LEU A 337 23.85 -17.86 -9.57
N ILE A 338 22.87 -18.46 -10.26
CA ILE A 338 22.54 -19.88 -10.11
C ILE A 338 23.73 -20.76 -10.51
N GLU A 339 24.38 -20.43 -11.63
CA GLU A 339 25.55 -21.14 -12.09
C GLU A 339 26.76 -20.98 -11.13
N TYR A 340 27.01 -19.78 -10.66
CA TYR A 340 28.02 -19.47 -9.63
C TYR A 340 27.79 -20.28 -8.35
N ASN A 341 26.57 -20.30 -7.83
CA ASN A 341 26.22 -21.10 -6.64
C ASN A 341 26.39 -22.61 -6.87
N LYS A 342 26.08 -23.11 -8.08
CA LYS A 342 26.28 -24.51 -8.47
C LYS A 342 27.76 -24.86 -8.53
N LEU A 343 28.59 -24.01 -9.14
CA LEU A 343 30.02 -24.20 -9.23
C LEU A 343 30.69 -24.13 -7.86
N ASN A 344 30.27 -23.23 -6.98
CA ASN A 344 30.77 -23.16 -5.60
C ASN A 344 30.47 -24.44 -4.81
N LYS A 345 29.27 -25.01 -4.93
CA LYS A 345 28.92 -26.30 -4.33
C LYS A 345 29.82 -27.44 -4.88
N GLN A 346 30.07 -27.43 -6.19
CA GLN A 346 30.98 -28.40 -6.80
C GLN A 346 32.41 -28.25 -6.30
N LEU A 347 32.89 -27.01 -6.14
CA LEU A 347 34.21 -26.70 -5.59
C LEU A 347 34.37 -27.23 -4.16
N GLN A 348 33.37 -26.98 -3.29
CA GLN A 348 33.38 -27.49 -1.92
C GLN A 348 33.44 -29.02 -1.86
N ASN A 349 32.68 -29.71 -2.73
CA ASN A 349 32.72 -31.17 -2.83
C ASN A 349 34.08 -31.69 -3.33
N LEU A 350 34.68 -30.99 -4.30
CA LEU A 350 36.04 -31.37 -4.78
C LEU A 350 37.10 -31.16 -3.71
N ILE A 351 37.04 -30.07 -2.95
CA ILE A 351 37.97 -29.82 -1.83
C ILE A 351 37.83 -30.93 -0.77
N LYS A 352 36.60 -31.34 -0.46
CA LYS A 352 36.33 -32.44 0.48
C LYS A 352 36.95 -33.75 -0.03
N ASN A 353 36.66 -34.12 -1.29
CA ASN A 353 37.20 -35.34 -1.90
C ASN A 353 38.72 -35.32 -2.00
N LYS A 354 39.32 -34.15 -2.29
CA LYS A 354 40.79 -33.96 -2.28
C LYS A 354 41.37 -34.22 -0.89
N ASN A 355 40.78 -33.67 0.16
CA ASN A 355 41.23 -33.83 1.53
C ASN A 355 41.09 -35.29 1.99
N GLU A 356 40.02 -35.98 1.61
CA GLU A 356 39.85 -37.42 1.85
C GLU A 356 40.90 -38.28 1.10
N ALA A 357 41.23 -37.94 -0.16
CA ALA A 357 42.29 -38.61 -0.92
C ALA A 357 43.68 -38.40 -0.31
N VAL A 358 43.95 -37.19 0.23
CA VAL A 358 45.19 -36.88 0.95
C VAL A 358 45.30 -37.70 2.25
N SER A 359 44.21 -37.78 3.04
CA SER A 359 44.19 -38.56 4.29
C SER A 359 44.36 -40.04 4.05
N ASN A 360 43.94 -40.56 2.87
CA ASN A 360 44.11 -41.94 2.45
C ASN A 360 45.43 -42.20 1.71
N ASN A 361 46.36 -41.23 1.67
CA ASN A 361 47.64 -41.29 0.96
C ASN A 361 47.57 -41.56 -0.56
N ASP A 362 46.41 -41.33 -1.21
CA ASP A 362 46.20 -41.47 -2.64
C ASP A 362 46.56 -40.16 -3.38
N PHE A 363 47.84 -39.88 -3.48
CA PHE A 363 48.35 -38.64 -4.05
C PHE A 363 48.02 -38.46 -5.55
N LYS A 364 47.84 -39.57 -6.30
CA LYS A 364 47.45 -39.49 -7.71
C LYS A 364 46.04 -38.92 -7.87
N LYS A 365 45.11 -39.39 -7.06
CA LYS A 365 43.74 -38.82 -7.06
C LYS A 365 43.69 -37.39 -6.51
N ALA A 366 44.47 -37.12 -5.45
CA ALA A 366 44.57 -35.78 -4.88
C ALA A 366 45.06 -34.75 -5.92
N THR A 367 46.05 -35.11 -6.75
CA THR A 367 46.54 -34.24 -7.84
C THR A 367 45.48 -34.02 -8.91
N SER A 368 44.75 -35.05 -9.33
CA SER A 368 43.67 -34.89 -10.30
C SER A 368 42.50 -34.01 -9.77
N TYR A 369 42.20 -34.08 -8.47
CA TYR A 369 41.22 -33.18 -7.84
C TYR A 369 41.72 -31.74 -7.78
N LYS A 370 43.02 -31.52 -7.55
CA LYS A 370 43.64 -30.19 -7.53
C LYS A 370 43.61 -29.52 -8.90
N GLU A 371 43.84 -30.27 -9.98
CA GLU A 371 43.71 -29.74 -11.35
C GLU A 371 42.26 -29.30 -11.66
N LYS A 372 41.27 -30.12 -11.26
CA LYS A 372 39.87 -29.79 -11.42
C LYS A 372 39.46 -28.60 -10.55
N GLU A 373 39.97 -28.49 -9.34
CA GLU A 373 39.79 -27.35 -8.45
C GLU A 373 40.27 -26.06 -9.10
N PHE A 374 41.44 -26.06 -9.71
CA PHE A 374 41.99 -24.89 -10.38
C PHE A 374 41.13 -24.43 -11.57
N ILE A 375 40.70 -25.37 -12.42
CA ILE A 375 39.78 -25.06 -13.55
C ILE A 375 38.44 -24.50 -13.07
N LEU A 376 37.91 -25.02 -11.97
CA LEU A 376 36.64 -24.54 -11.39
C LEU A 376 36.82 -23.17 -10.76
N MET A 377 37.91 -22.90 -10.06
CA MET A 377 38.25 -21.59 -9.52
C MET A 377 38.34 -20.53 -10.61
N ASP A 378 39.00 -20.85 -11.72
CA ASP A 378 39.12 -19.91 -12.84
C ASP A 378 37.76 -19.58 -13.46
N LYS A 379 36.85 -20.58 -13.58
CA LYS A 379 35.49 -20.35 -14.02
C LYS A 379 34.70 -19.50 -13.02
N ILE A 380 34.83 -19.74 -11.72
CA ILE A 380 34.18 -18.98 -10.65
C ILE A 380 34.66 -17.53 -10.68
N ASN A 381 35.96 -17.28 -10.78
CA ASN A 381 36.55 -15.94 -10.87
C ASN A 381 36.02 -15.16 -12.10
N ASN A 382 35.95 -15.84 -13.26
CA ASN A 382 35.37 -15.22 -14.48
C ASN A 382 33.89 -14.89 -14.32
N LEU A 383 33.10 -15.73 -13.65
CA LEU A 383 31.69 -15.44 -13.33
C LEU A 383 31.56 -14.34 -12.29
N GLU A 384 32.45 -14.28 -11.28
CA GLU A 384 32.49 -13.17 -10.32
C GLU A 384 32.73 -11.82 -11.01
N LEU A 385 33.69 -11.77 -11.93
CA LEU A 385 33.94 -10.55 -12.72
C LEU A 385 32.74 -10.15 -13.57
N THR A 386 32.00 -11.09 -14.13
CA THR A 386 30.78 -10.82 -14.88
C THR A 386 29.61 -10.40 -13.98
N LEU A 387 29.47 -10.98 -12.79
CA LEU A 387 28.48 -10.60 -11.79
C LEU A 387 28.75 -9.21 -11.21
N CYS A 388 30.01 -8.88 -10.92
CA CYS A 388 30.42 -7.55 -10.46
C CYS A 388 30.17 -6.45 -11.51
N ASN A 389 30.27 -6.80 -12.79
CA ASN A 389 30.02 -5.88 -13.91
C ASN A 389 28.57 -5.90 -14.40
N LYS A 390 27.71 -6.80 -13.87
CA LYS A 390 26.32 -6.86 -14.29
C LYS A 390 25.50 -5.73 -13.66
N ASN A 391 24.83 -5.02 -14.53
CA ASN A 391 23.86 -4.00 -14.16
C ASN A 391 22.77 -4.61 -13.25
N LYS A 392 22.25 -3.80 -12.37
CA LYS A 392 21.08 -4.09 -11.53
C LYS A 392 19.97 -4.74 -12.37
N ASN A 393 19.17 -5.60 -11.77
CA ASN A 393 18.02 -6.20 -12.45
C ASN A 393 17.04 -5.11 -12.91
N GLU A 394 16.57 -5.21 -14.15
CA GLU A 394 15.60 -4.27 -14.70
C GLU A 394 14.18 -4.79 -14.45
N VAL A 395 13.33 -3.91 -13.93
CA VAL A 395 11.92 -4.20 -13.69
C VAL A 395 11.18 -4.30 -15.03
N THR A 396 10.40 -5.39 -15.21
CA THR A 396 9.66 -5.67 -16.43
C THR A 396 8.15 -5.49 -16.27
N ILE A 397 7.44 -5.27 -17.40
CA ILE A 397 5.96 -5.20 -17.41
C ILE A 397 5.34 -6.52 -16.94
N GLU A 398 5.97 -7.65 -17.27
CA GLU A 398 5.54 -8.97 -16.82
C GLU A 398 5.53 -9.10 -15.30
N GLU A 399 6.56 -8.58 -14.63
CA GLU A 399 6.64 -8.58 -13.16
C GLU A 399 5.54 -7.70 -12.56
N VAL A 400 5.26 -6.53 -13.13
CA VAL A 400 4.15 -5.67 -12.73
C VAL A 400 2.81 -6.42 -12.85
N ALA A 401 2.58 -7.08 -14.00
CA ALA A 401 1.38 -7.85 -14.24
C ALA A 401 1.23 -9.02 -13.24
N ASN A 402 2.34 -9.71 -12.93
CA ASN A 402 2.36 -10.81 -11.97
C ASN A 402 2.09 -10.34 -10.52
N VAL A 403 2.57 -9.16 -10.14
CA VAL A 403 2.26 -8.56 -8.83
C VAL A 403 0.77 -8.23 -8.74
N ILE A 404 0.22 -7.59 -9.75
CA ILE A 404 -1.22 -7.27 -9.78
C ILE A 404 -2.06 -8.56 -9.76
N ASN A 405 -1.66 -9.59 -10.51
CA ASN A 405 -2.32 -10.90 -10.48
C ASN A 405 -2.31 -11.51 -9.06
N SER A 406 -1.17 -11.46 -8.35
CA SER A 406 -1.09 -12.00 -6.98
C SER A 406 -2.02 -11.26 -6.00
N LYS A 407 -2.22 -9.95 -6.17
CA LYS A 407 -3.10 -9.12 -5.34
C LYS A 407 -4.58 -9.26 -5.71
N THR A 408 -4.88 -9.23 -7.00
CA THR A 408 -6.26 -9.14 -7.50
C THR A 408 -6.83 -10.46 -8.00
N LYS A 409 -6.01 -11.49 -8.18
CA LYS A 409 -6.34 -12.76 -8.83
C LYS A 409 -6.79 -12.61 -10.30
N ILE A 410 -6.47 -11.46 -10.93
CA ILE A 410 -6.78 -11.19 -12.34
C ILE A 410 -5.55 -11.55 -13.18
N PRO A 411 -5.64 -12.40 -14.20
CA PRO A 411 -4.51 -12.82 -15.03
C PRO A 411 -4.10 -11.71 -16.01
N VAL A 412 -3.56 -10.61 -15.47
CA VAL A 412 -3.26 -9.37 -16.22
C VAL A 412 -2.29 -9.63 -17.37
N TYR A 413 -1.30 -10.52 -17.19
CA TYR A 413 -0.34 -10.85 -18.22
C TYR A 413 -0.99 -11.54 -19.42
N GLU A 414 -1.90 -12.49 -19.17
CA GLU A 414 -2.65 -13.20 -20.21
C GLU A 414 -3.60 -12.25 -20.97
N ILE A 415 -4.19 -11.27 -20.24
CA ILE A 415 -5.06 -10.27 -20.86
C ILE A 415 -4.26 -9.34 -21.80
N LEU A 416 -3.01 -8.99 -21.43
CA LEU A 416 -2.14 -8.14 -22.24
C LEU A 416 -1.50 -8.88 -23.42
N SER A 417 -1.43 -10.22 -23.38
CA SER A 417 -0.85 -11.02 -24.47
C SER A 417 -1.83 -11.13 -25.64
N GLN A 418 -1.38 -10.77 -26.84
CA GLN A 418 -2.23 -10.77 -28.06
C GLN A 418 -2.51 -12.16 -28.63
N ASN A 419 -1.87 -13.23 -28.11
CA ASN A 419 -1.85 -14.56 -28.73
C ASN A 419 -3.18 -15.33 -28.67
N ASP A 420 -4.15 -14.92 -27.83
CA ASP A 420 -5.37 -15.71 -27.57
C ASP A 420 -6.60 -15.35 -28.41
N ILE A 421 -6.56 -14.30 -29.23
CA ILE A 421 -7.74 -13.88 -30.01
C ILE A 421 -8.11 -14.93 -31.06
N ASN A 422 -7.12 -15.57 -31.68
CA ASN A 422 -7.36 -16.63 -32.68
C ASN A 422 -7.96 -17.86 -32.03
N LYS A 423 -7.51 -18.22 -30.82
CA LYS A 423 -8.04 -19.36 -30.06
C LYS A 423 -9.53 -19.17 -29.72
N ILE A 424 -9.93 -17.94 -29.29
CA ILE A 424 -11.34 -17.63 -29.01
C ILE A 424 -12.21 -17.85 -30.27
N ASN A 425 -11.74 -17.40 -31.43
CA ASN A 425 -12.47 -17.60 -32.70
C ASN A 425 -12.64 -19.09 -33.05
N ASP A 426 -11.64 -19.91 -32.77
CA ASP A 426 -11.69 -21.34 -33.02
C ASP A 426 -12.63 -22.05 -32.03
N ASP A 427 -12.60 -21.68 -30.76
CA ASP A 427 -13.51 -22.22 -29.75
C ASP A 427 -14.99 -21.92 -30.09
N LEU A 428 -15.27 -20.70 -30.59
CA LEU A 428 -16.63 -20.30 -30.96
C LEU A 428 -17.19 -21.03 -32.19
N LYS A 429 -16.36 -21.63 -33.05
CA LYS A 429 -16.81 -22.41 -34.24
C LYS A 429 -17.57 -23.69 -33.88
N VAL A 430 -17.49 -24.13 -32.62
CA VAL A 430 -18.27 -25.29 -32.13
C VAL A 430 -19.78 -25.02 -32.17
N ILE A 431 -20.20 -23.76 -32.14
CA ILE A 431 -21.61 -23.36 -32.18
C ILE A 431 -22.08 -23.31 -33.63
N ILE A 432 -23.14 -24.06 -33.94
CA ILE A 432 -23.69 -24.21 -35.29
C ILE A 432 -24.94 -23.35 -35.47
N GLY A 433 -25.10 -22.73 -36.64
CA GLY A 433 -26.33 -22.04 -37.07
C GLY A 433 -26.52 -20.63 -36.53
N GLN A 434 -25.49 -20.03 -35.88
CA GLN A 434 -25.54 -18.68 -35.29
C GLN A 434 -24.39 -17.77 -35.75
N ASP A 435 -24.05 -17.79 -37.04
CA ASP A 435 -22.87 -17.09 -37.59
C ASP A 435 -22.82 -15.57 -37.26
N LYS A 436 -23.98 -14.90 -37.25
CA LYS A 436 -24.06 -13.47 -36.91
C LYS A 436 -23.70 -13.24 -35.44
N ALA A 437 -24.31 -14.01 -34.55
CA ALA A 437 -24.07 -13.90 -33.12
C ALA A 437 -22.60 -14.23 -32.79
N ILE A 438 -22.03 -15.26 -33.39
CA ILE A 438 -20.62 -15.65 -33.25
C ILE A 438 -19.71 -14.51 -33.68
N LYS A 439 -19.97 -13.88 -34.84
CA LYS A 439 -19.16 -12.76 -35.35
C LYS A 439 -19.22 -11.53 -34.43
N GLU A 440 -20.41 -11.21 -33.92
CA GLU A 440 -20.58 -10.12 -32.97
C GLU A 440 -19.83 -10.39 -31.64
N VAL A 441 -20.00 -11.57 -31.06
CA VAL A 441 -19.32 -12.03 -29.85
C VAL A 441 -17.80 -12.04 -30.03
N SER A 442 -17.29 -12.49 -31.16
CA SER A 442 -15.86 -12.45 -31.51
C SER A 442 -15.30 -11.02 -31.55
N ASN A 443 -16.06 -10.08 -32.13
CA ASN A 443 -15.65 -8.67 -32.15
C ASN A 443 -15.65 -8.06 -30.73
N ILE A 444 -16.59 -8.47 -29.91
CA ILE A 444 -16.66 -8.06 -28.50
C ILE A 444 -15.46 -8.62 -27.72
N ALA A 445 -15.09 -9.89 -27.93
CA ALA A 445 -13.90 -10.48 -27.34
C ALA A 445 -12.63 -9.66 -27.64
N LYS A 446 -12.49 -9.22 -28.90
CA LYS A 446 -11.38 -8.34 -29.30
C LYS A 446 -11.38 -7.02 -28.55
N LYS A 447 -12.56 -6.37 -28.42
CA LYS A 447 -12.70 -5.11 -27.66
C LYS A 447 -12.34 -5.28 -26.19
N ILE A 448 -12.80 -6.35 -25.55
CA ILE A 448 -12.51 -6.65 -24.14
C ILE A 448 -11.00 -6.85 -23.95
N LYS A 449 -10.33 -7.65 -24.81
CA LYS A 449 -8.88 -7.89 -24.74
C LYS A 449 -8.05 -6.64 -25.04
N LEU A 450 -8.50 -5.77 -25.93
CA LEU A 450 -7.83 -4.50 -26.20
C LEU A 450 -8.05 -3.46 -25.08
N GLY A 451 -8.85 -3.79 -24.07
CA GLY A 451 -9.11 -2.90 -22.94
C GLY A 451 -9.98 -1.68 -23.31
N TYR A 452 -10.75 -1.76 -24.39
CA TYR A 452 -11.67 -0.71 -24.81
C TYR A 452 -12.90 -0.63 -23.91
N LYS A 453 -12.73 -0.43 -22.61
CA LYS A 453 -13.83 -0.13 -21.72
C LYS A 453 -13.47 0.83 -20.62
N ASP A 454 -14.42 1.73 -20.34
CA ASP A 454 -14.45 2.61 -19.21
C ASP A 454 -14.79 1.83 -17.90
N ASP A 455 -14.73 2.48 -16.78
CA ASP A 455 -14.78 1.98 -15.40
C ASP A 455 -16.01 1.14 -14.98
N LYS A 456 -16.74 0.51 -15.91
CA LYS A 456 -17.96 -0.29 -15.66
C LYS A 456 -17.82 -1.74 -16.11
N CYS A 457 -18.71 -2.64 -15.62
CA CYS A 457 -18.77 -4.03 -16.08
C CYS A 457 -19.22 -4.12 -17.55
N TYR A 458 -18.78 -5.15 -18.27
CA TYR A 458 -19.23 -5.40 -19.65
C TYR A 458 -20.52 -6.23 -19.63
N SER A 459 -21.54 -5.78 -20.34
CA SER A 459 -22.87 -6.41 -20.30
C SER A 459 -23.39 -6.78 -21.68
N LEU A 460 -23.83 -8.03 -21.82
CA LEU A 460 -24.38 -8.61 -23.03
C LEU A 460 -25.77 -9.17 -22.77
N LEU A 461 -26.70 -8.95 -23.68
CA LEU A 461 -28.02 -9.62 -23.69
C LEU A 461 -28.14 -10.49 -24.93
N PHE A 462 -28.28 -11.80 -24.73
CA PHE A 462 -28.55 -12.77 -25.79
C PHE A 462 -30.06 -12.99 -25.90
N ALA A 463 -30.67 -12.45 -26.93
CA ALA A 463 -32.11 -12.50 -27.15
C ALA A 463 -32.47 -13.41 -28.32
N GLY A 464 -33.46 -14.29 -28.15
CA GLY A 464 -33.89 -15.21 -29.22
C GLY A 464 -34.77 -16.35 -28.72
N PRO A 465 -35.32 -17.18 -29.62
CA PRO A 465 -36.18 -18.29 -29.26
C PRO A 465 -35.53 -19.28 -28.28
N SER A 466 -36.35 -20.08 -27.59
CA SER A 466 -35.83 -21.15 -26.73
C SER A 466 -35.12 -22.23 -27.56
N GLY A 467 -34.04 -22.82 -27.01
CA GLY A 467 -33.35 -23.96 -27.64
C GLY A 467 -32.42 -23.63 -28.82
N VAL A 468 -32.13 -22.37 -29.13
CA VAL A 468 -31.27 -21.96 -30.26
C VAL A 468 -29.77 -21.84 -29.92
N GLY A 469 -29.35 -22.18 -28.70
CA GLY A 469 -27.95 -22.22 -28.32
C GLY A 469 -27.43 -20.96 -27.55
N LYS A 470 -28.32 -20.06 -27.04
CA LYS A 470 -27.93 -18.85 -26.29
C LYS A 470 -27.03 -19.16 -25.09
N THR A 471 -27.50 -20.04 -24.22
CA THR A 471 -26.77 -20.43 -22.99
C THR A 471 -25.48 -21.17 -23.33
N GLU A 472 -25.47 -21.97 -24.40
CA GLU A 472 -24.28 -22.70 -24.81
C GLU A 472 -23.22 -21.76 -25.38
N LEU A 473 -23.60 -20.80 -26.25
CA LEU A 473 -22.67 -19.76 -26.69
C LEU A 473 -22.12 -18.92 -25.51
N ALA A 474 -22.97 -18.59 -24.54
CA ALA A 474 -22.51 -17.86 -23.33
C ALA A 474 -21.47 -18.65 -22.54
N LYS A 475 -21.64 -19.98 -22.40
CA LYS A 475 -20.68 -20.85 -21.71
C LYS A 475 -19.36 -20.99 -22.48
N VAL A 476 -19.42 -21.27 -23.76
CA VAL A 476 -18.23 -21.42 -24.62
C VAL A 476 -17.45 -20.11 -24.64
N PHE A 477 -18.14 -19.01 -24.87
CA PHE A 477 -17.53 -17.68 -24.86
C PHE A 477 -16.91 -17.33 -23.48
N GLY A 478 -17.64 -17.61 -22.40
CA GLY A 478 -17.12 -17.40 -21.04
C GLY A 478 -15.84 -18.20 -20.79
N LYS A 479 -15.86 -19.51 -21.09
CA LYS A 479 -14.69 -20.38 -20.92
C LYS A 479 -13.50 -19.94 -21.77
N SER A 480 -13.72 -19.47 -22.98
CA SER A 480 -12.63 -18.99 -23.84
C SER A 480 -12.01 -17.67 -23.37
N LEU A 481 -12.76 -16.86 -22.61
CA LEU A 481 -12.27 -15.57 -22.06
C LEU A 481 -11.60 -15.70 -20.69
N VAL A 482 -12.22 -16.45 -19.78
CA VAL A 482 -11.84 -16.48 -18.35
C VAL A 482 -11.52 -17.88 -17.83
N GLY A 483 -11.45 -18.88 -18.70
CA GLY A 483 -11.24 -20.29 -18.32
C GLY A 483 -12.37 -20.81 -17.43
N ASP A 484 -12.03 -21.41 -16.29
CA ASP A 484 -13.00 -22.00 -15.36
C ASP A 484 -13.73 -20.98 -14.45
N ASN A 485 -13.46 -19.68 -14.61
CA ASN A 485 -14.11 -18.64 -13.82
C ASN A 485 -15.47 -18.21 -14.39
N VAL A 486 -16.30 -19.16 -14.81
CA VAL A 486 -17.66 -18.94 -15.29
C VAL A 486 -18.65 -19.24 -14.17
N ILE A 487 -19.45 -18.24 -13.78
CA ILE A 487 -20.51 -18.35 -12.78
C ILE A 487 -21.84 -18.34 -13.51
N ARG A 488 -22.63 -19.38 -13.39
CA ARG A 488 -23.95 -19.48 -14.03
C ARG A 488 -25.04 -19.49 -12.98
N LEU A 489 -26.05 -18.66 -13.20
CA LEU A 489 -27.26 -18.57 -12.38
C LEU A 489 -28.49 -18.77 -13.25
N ASP A 490 -29.37 -19.64 -12.81
CA ASP A 490 -30.72 -19.76 -13.35
C ASP A 490 -31.60 -18.72 -12.64
N MET A 491 -32.06 -17.73 -13.38
CA MET A 491 -32.84 -16.63 -12.80
C MET A 491 -34.23 -17.01 -12.37
N SER A 492 -34.72 -18.21 -12.73
CA SER A 492 -35.94 -18.77 -12.18
C SER A 492 -35.87 -19.05 -10.68
N GLU A 493 -34.67 -19.34 -10.14
CA GLU A 493 -34.44 -19.50 -8.70
C GLU A 493 -34.56 -18.17 -7.92
N PHE A 494 -34.56 -17.04 -8.63
CA PHE A 494 -34.63 -15.69 -8.10
C PHE A 494 -35.97 -15.00 -8.39
N SER A 495 -37.02 -15.76 -8.65
CA SER A 495 -38.37 -15.26 -8.89
C SER A 495 -39.04 -14.71 -7.61
N GLU A 496 -38.70 -15.23 -6.44
CA GLU A 496 -39.28 -14.83 -5.17
C GLU A 496 -38.50 -13.70 -4.49
N PRO A 497 -39.16 -12.79 -3.73
CA PRO A 497 -38.50 -11.71 -3.01
C PRO A 497 -37.41 -12.16 -2.01
N HIS A 498 -37.58 -13.35 -1.41
CA HIS A 498 -36.64 -13.90 -0.44
C HIS A 498 -35.31 -14.35 -1.06
N SER A 499 -35.28 -14.59 -2.34
CA SER A 499 -34.05 -14.99 -3.06
C SER A 499 -33.00 -13.89 -3.15
N VAL A 500 -33.35 -12.64 -2.87
CA VAL A 500 -32.41 -11.52 -2.77
C VAL A 500 -31.30 -11.79 -1.75
N SER A 501 -31.61 -12.51 -0.66
CA SER A 501 -30.62 -12.91 0.34
C SER A 501 -29.56 -13.91 -0.19
N LYS A 502 -29.88 -14.71 -1.20
CA LYS A 502 -28.90 -15.57 -1.88
C LYS A 502 -27.93 -14.74 -2.72
N PHE A 503 -28.37 -13.58 -3.23
CA PHE A 503 -27.55 -12.68 -4.02
C PHE A 503 -26.66 -11.80 -3.13
N LEU A 504 -27.26 -11.06 -2.18
CA LEU A 504 -26.60 -10.07 -1.33
C LEU A 504 -26.02 -10.65 -0.03
N GLY A 505 -26.53 -11.77 0.45
CA GLY A 505 -26.32 -12.31 1.79
C GLY A 505 -27.45 -11.97 2.75
N ALA A 506 -27.58 -12.75 3.81
CA ALA A 506 -28.57 -12.54 4.85
C ALA A 506 -28.22 -11.30 5.69
N PRO A 507 -29.21 -10.47 6.09
CA PRO A 507 -28.97 -9.35 7.00
C PRO A 507 -28.48 -9.84 8.37
N PRO A 508 -27.78 -8.98 9.16
CA PRO A 508 -27.36 -9.31 10.50
C PRO A 508 -28.53 -9.77 11.38
N GLY A 509 -28.34 -10.91 12.07
CA GLY A 509 -29.36 -11.48 12.98
C GLY A 509 -30.28 -12.52 12.35
N TYR A 510 -30.19 -12.78 11.05
CA TYR A 510 -30.97 -13.85 10.38
C TYR A 510 -30.13 -15.13 10.24
N ILE A 511 -30.84 -16.29 10.20
CA ILE A 511 -30.24 -17.60 9.95
C ILE A 511 -29.56 -17.58 8.58
N GLY A 512 -28.28 -17.99 8.49
CA GLY A 512 -27.48 -17.95 7.25
C GLY A 512 -26.56 -16.73 7.13
N TYR A 513 -26.53 -15.80 8.11
CA TYR A 513 -25.60 -14.67 8.11
C TYR A 513 -24.12 -15.08 8.09
N SER A 514 -23.78 -16.24 8.67
CA SER A 514 -22.44 -16.83 8.67
C SER A 514 -22.10 -17.65 7.42
N ASP A 515 -23.09 -17.93 6.56
CA ASP A 515 -22.88 -18.75 5.37
C ASP A 515 -22.19 -17.93 4.27
N ASN A 516 -20.94 -18.26 4.01
CA ASN A 516 -20.07 -17.59 3.03
C ASN A 516 -20.30 -18.07 1.58
N LYS A 517 -21.53 -18.39 1.19
CA LYS A 517 -21.84 -18.92 -0.15
C LYS A 517 -22.74 -17.99 -0.96
N THR A 518 -22.54 -16.69 -0.84
CA THR A 518 -23.30 -15.73 -1.66
C THR A 518 -22.64 -15.53 -3.03
N ILE A 519 -23.45 -15.14 -4.02
CA ILE A 519 -22.96 -14.83 -5.37
C ILE A 519 -21.92 -13.70 -5.32
N LEU A 520 -22.17 -12.66 -4.50
CA LEU A 520 -21.24 -11.57 -4.35
C LEU A 520 -19.89 -12.01 -3.77
N GLU A 521 -19.90 -13.00 -2.88
CA GLU A 521 -18.66 -13.55 -2.32
C GLU A 521 -17.91 -14.41 -3.33
N GLU A 522 -18.63 -15.15 -4.20
CA GLU A 522 -18.01 -15.87 -5.30
C GLU A 522 -17.33 -14.90 -6.28
N ILE A 523 -17.99 -13.79 -6.62
CA ILE A 523 -17.43 -12.74 -7.48
C ILE A 523 -16.23 -12.07 -6.81
N ARG A 524 -16.27 -11.80 -5.50
CA ARG A 524 -15.13 -11.26 -4.76
C ARG A 524 -13.92 -12.21 -4.80
N ASN A 525 -14.17 -13.51 -4.73
CA ASN A 525 -13.11 -14.53 -4.83
C ASN A 525 -12.60 -14.73 -6.26
N LYS A 526 -13.45 -14.46 -7.28
CA LYS A 526 -13.15 -14.58 -8.70
C LYS A 526 -13.44 -13.25 -9.41
N PRO A 527 -12.66 -12.19 -9.16
CA PRO A 527 -12.96 -10.84 -9.68
C PRO A 527 -12.84 -10.72 -11.19
N PHE A 528 -12.16 -11.66 -11.86
CA PHE A 528 -12.14 -11.80 -13.32
C PHE A 528 -12.95 -13.05 -13.70
N SER A 529 -14.23 -12.85 -13.99
CA SER A 529 -15.18 -13.93 -14.24
C SER A 529 -16.24 -13.50 -15.26
N VAL A 530 -16.91 -14.50 -15.82
CA VAL A 530 -18.12 -14.31 -16.61
C VAL A 530 -19.30 -14.75 -15.77
N LEU A 531 -20.24 -13.82 -15.54
CA LEU A 531 -21.50 -14.08 -14.85
C LEU A 531 -22.61 -14.28 -15.89
N ILE A 532 -23.10 -15.51 -16.01
CA ILE A 532 -24.21 -15.86 -16.90
C ILE A 532 -25.50 -15.85 -16.10
N LEU A 533 -26.44 -14.99 -16.48
CA LEU A 533 -27.78 -14.87 -15.92
C LEU A 533 -28.77 -15.46 -16.95
N ASP A 534 -29.17 -16.71 -16.71
CA ASP A 534 -30.01 -17.44 -17.64
C ASP A 534 -31.50 -17.14 -17.40
N GLU A 535 -32.26 -16.84 -18.45
CA GLU A 535 -33.70 -16.50 -18.42
C GLU A 535 -34.00 -15.29 -17.48
N ILE A 536 -33.35 -14.16 -17.75
CA ILE A 536 -33.43 -12.93 -16.91
C ILE A 536 -34.89 -12.45 -16.71
N GLU A 537 -35.79 -12.74 -17.64
CA GLU A 537 -37.20 -12.39 -17.53
C GLU A 537 -37.93 -13.09 -16.38
N ARG A 538 -37.41 -14.16 -15.85
CA ARG A 538 -38.06 -14.92 -14.75
C ARG A 538 -37.73 -14.38 -13.38
N THR A 539 -36.82 -13.41 -13.29
CA THR A 539 -36.36 -12.90 -12.02
C THR A 539 -37.30 -11.85 -11.43
N ASN A 540 -37.19 -11.66 -10.11
CA ASN A 540 -37.92 -10.62 -9.39
C ASN A 540 -37.40 -9.23 -9.75
N GLN A 541 -38.28 -8.23 -9.78
CA GLN A 541 -37.97 -6.81 -10.06
C GLN A 541 -36.87 -6.25 -9.13
N THR A 542 -36.79 -6.72 -7.90
CA THR A 542 -35.75 -6.29 -6.94
C THR A 542 -34.35 -6.65 -7.44
N ILE A 543 -34.16 -7.85 -7.99
CA ILE A 543 -32.88 -8.29 -8.56
C ILE A 543 -32.54 -7.47 -9.82
N ILE A 544 -33.53 -7.17 -10.68
CA ILE A 544 -33.33 -6.28 -11.85
C ILE A 544 -32.83 -4.90 -11.39
N ASN A 545 -33.38 -4.37 -10.30
CA ASN A 545 -32.91 -3.09 -9.73
C ASN A 545 -31.48 -3.17 -9.18
N LEU A 546 -31.07 -4.31 -8.59
CA LEU A 546 -29.69 -4.53 -8.16
C LEU A 546 -28.75 -4.65 -9.36
N LEU A 547 -29.14 -5.38 -10.41
CA LEU A 547 -28.38 -5.46 -11.65
C LEU A 547 -28.25 -4.07 -12.30
N PHE A 548 -29.29 -3.27 -12.28
CA PHE A 548 -29.22 -1.89 -12.76
C PHE A 548 -28.16 -1.06 -12.01
N GLN A 549 -28.07 -1.20 -10.69
CA GLN A 549 -27.03 -0.54 -9.90
C GLN A 549 -25.63 -1.03 -10.26
N ILE A 550 -25.47 -2.34 -10.49
CA ILE A 550 -24.20 -2.96 -10.91
C ILE A 550 -23.78 -2.41 -12.28
N LEU A 551 -24.71 -2.38 -13.24
CA LEU A 551 -24.45 -1.88 -14.59
C LEU A 551 -24.13 -0.37 -14.62
N ASP A 552 -24.70 0.40 -13.70
CA ASP A 552 -24.52 1.84 -13.65
C ASP A 552 -23.24 2.25 -12.89
N ASN A 553 -22.96 1.61 -11.75
CA ASN A 553 -21.91 2.01 -10.83
C ASN A 553 -20.68 1.07 -10.86
N GLY A 554 -20.76 -0.08 -11.52
CA GLY A 554 -19.69 -1.08 -11.52
C GLY A 554 -19.45 -1.77 -10.17
N LYS A 555 -20.27 -1.49 -9.16
CA LYS A 555 -20.14 -2.04 -7.81
C LYS A 555 -21.47 -2.09 -7.06
N ILE A 556 -21.55 -2.97 -6.06
CA ILE A 556 -22.68 -3.06 -5.13
C ILE A 556 -22.17 -3.41 -3.72
N LYS A 557 -22.94 -3.04 -2.70
CA LYS A 557 -22.65 -3.43 -1.31
C LYS A 557 -23.31 -4.76 -0.97
N ASP A 558 -22.55 -5.64 -0.31
CA ASP A 558 -23.12 -6.85 0.28
C ASP A 558 -23.91 -6.53 1.56
N SER A 559 -24.53 -7.55 2.17
CA SER A 559 -25.29 -7.41 3.42
C SER A 559 -24.45 -6.95 4.61
N LYS A 560 -23.10 -7.07 4.54
CA LYS A 560 -22.13 -6.61 5.54
C LYS A 560 -21.68 -5.16 5.29
N GLY A 561 -22.16 -4.52 4.21
CA GLY A 561 -21.79 -3.16 3.81
C GLY A 561 -20.47 -3.05 3.07
N VAL A 562 -19.87 -4.17 2.67
CA VAL A 562 -18.60 -4.21 1.94
C VAL A 562 -18.85 -4.07 0.44
N ASP A 563 -18.09 -3.20 -0.24
CA ASP A 563 -18.19 -3.03 -1.68
C ASP A 563 -17.67 -4.27 -2.43
N VAL A 564 -18.44 -4.73 -3.43
CA VAL A 564 -18.07 -5.78 -4.38
C VAL A 564 -18.00 -5.14 -5.77
N TYR A 565 -16.85 -5.25 -6.42
CA TYR A 565 -16.57 -4.61 -7.70
C TYR A 565 -16.82 -5.57 -8.87
N PHE A 566 -17.51 -5.07 -9.89
CA PHE A 566 -17.84 -5.81 -11.12
C PHE A 566 -17.10 -5.30 -12.36
N ASN A 567 -16.17 -4.35 -12.18
CA ASN A 567 -15.45 -3.71 -13.29
C ASN A 567 -14.74 -4.71 -14.23
N ASN A 568 -14.29 -5.84 -13.69
CA ASN A 568 -13.64 -6.90 -14.45
C ASN A 568 -14.54 -8.15 -14.65
N VAL A 569 -15.83 -8.03 -14.34
CA VAL A 569 -16.83 -9.09 -14.56
C VAL A 569 -17.56 -8.81 -15.87
N ILE A 570 -17.71 -9.84 -16.68
CA ILE A 570 -18.52 -9.79 -17.90
C ILE A 570 -19.87 -10.40 -17.57
N ILE A 571 -20.95 -9.63 -17.71
CA ILE A 571 -22.31 -10.09 -17.43
C ILE A 571 -22.97 -10.48 -18.76
N ILE A 572 -23.39 -11.74 -18.87
CA ILE A 572 -24.13 -12.25 -20.03
C ILE A 572 -25.52 -12.65 -19.56
N MET A 573 -26.52 -11.97 -20.05
CA MET A 573 -27.94 -12.26 -19.77
C MET A 573 -28.54 -12.99 -20.96
N THR A 574 -29.37 -14.02 -20.74
CA THR A 574 -30.14 -14.64 -21.80
C THR A 574 -31.62 -14.33 -21.62
N SER A 575 -32.36 -14.16 -22.73
CA SER A 575 -33.80 -13.92 -22.71
C SER A 575 -34.51 -14.57 -23.90
N ASN A 576 -35.74 -15.06 -23.65
CA ASN A 576 -36.63 -15.60 -24.64
C ASN A 576 -37.72 -14.60 -25.06
N ILE A 577 -37.81 -13.42 -24.44
CA ILE A 577 -38.88 -12.44 -24.68
C ILE A 577 -38.89 -11.99 -26.15
N GLY A 578 -40.09 -11.92 -26.72
CA GLY A 578 -40.34 -11.45 -28.08
C GLY A 578 -40.29 -12.52 -29.14
N PHE A 579 -39.83 -13.74 -28.82
CA PHE A 579 -39.59 -14.79 -29.81
C PHE A 579 -40.50 -16.03 -29.67
N ASP A 580 -41.29 -16.15 -28.59
CA ASP A 580 -42.12 -17.32 -28.30
C ASP A 580 -43.47 -17.33 -29.07
N GLU A 581 -43.91 -16.20 -29.62
CA GLU A 581 -45.12 -16.11 -30.39
C GLU A 581 -44.82 -16.30 -31.89
N ILE A 582 -45.48 -17.31 -32.51
CA ILE A 582 -45.50 -17.50 -33.96
C ILE A 582 -46.38 -16.40 -34.55
N ASN A 583 -45.81 -15.24 -34.86
CA ASN A 583 -46.52 -14.23 -35.63
C ASN A 583 -46.61 -14.66 -37.08
N VAL A 584 -47.81 -15.16 -37.45
CA VAL A 584 -48.21 -15.41 -38.84
C VAL A 584 -48.53 -14.05 -39.48
N GLY A 585 -47.50 -13.31 -39.90
CA GLY A 585 -47.70 -12.01 -40.54
C GLY A 585 -46.40 -11.39 -41.09
N PHE A 586 -46.50 -10.72 -42.22
CA PHE A 586 -45.45 -10.28 -43.14
C PHE A 586 -44.59 -9.06 -42.71
N ASN A 587 -44.36 -8.76 -41.42
CA ASN A 587 -43.47 -7.66 -41.01
C ASN A 587 -42.31 -8.16 -40.16
N LYS A 588 -41.27 -8.64 -40.81
CA LYS A 588 -39.95 -8.89 -40.22
C LYS A 588 -39.20 -7.57 -40.21
N ASN A 589 -38.86 -7.00 -39.05
CA ASN A 589 -37.62 -6.30 -38.78
C ASN A 589 -37.62 -5.28 -37.62
N ASN A 590 -38.76 -4.99 -36.92
CA ASN A 590 -38.71 -4.02 -35.80
C ASN A 590 -39.41 -4.48 -34.51
N ASP A 591 -40.05 -5.65 -34.48
CA ASP A 591 -40.89 -6.04 -33.32
C ASP A 591 -40.14 -6.61 -32.13
N ASP A 592 -38.99 -7.29 -32.34
CA ASP A 592 -38.32 -8.02 -31.28
C ASP A 592 -37.69 -7.11 -30.21
N LEU A 593 -37.06 -6.01 -30.63
CA LEU A 593 -36.51 -5.01 -29.71
C LEU A 593 -37.60 -4.21 -29.02
N THR A 594 -38.77 -4.06 -29.64
CA THR A 594 -39.92 -3.34 -29.08
C THR A 594 -40.52 -4.11 -27.92
N LYS A 595 -40.67 -5.43 -28.04
CA LYS A 595 -41.18 -6.32 -26.98
C LYS A 595 -40.21 -6.40 -25.79
N LEU A 596 -38.89 -6.40 -26.01
CA LEU A 596 -37.91 -6.31 -24.95
C LEU A 596 -38.05 -4.99 -24.17
N LYS A 597 -38.35 -3.86 -24.87
CA LYS A 597 -38.56 -2.53 -24.24
C LYS A 597 -39.91 -2.44 -23.51
N GLU A 598 -40.86 -3.26 -23.84
CA GLU A 598 -42.15 -3.36 -23.11
C GLU A 598 -41.98 -4.11 -21.78
N TYR A 599 -41.11 -5.13 -21.76
CA TYR A 599 -40.89 -5.96 -20.59
C TYR A 599 -39.86 -5.34 -19.61
N PHE A 600 -38.72 -4.93 -20.11
CA PHE A 600 -37.68 -4.29 -19.33
C PHE A 600 -37.78 -2.76 -19.43
N SER A 601 -37.51 -2.07 -18.34
CA SER A 601 -37.49 -0.60 -18.35
C SER A 601 -36.47 -0.07 -19.37
N ILE A 602 -36.83 0.97 -20.10
CA ILE A 602 -35.94 1.62 -21.08
C ILE A 602 -34.58 2.00 -20.45
N PRO A 603 -34.49 2.53 -19.23
CA PRO A 603 -33.21 2.80 -18.57
C PRO A 603 -32.33 1.55 -18.39
N PHE A 604 -32.92 0.38 -18.10
CA PHE A 604 -32.17 -0.86 -17.95
C PHE A 604 -31.55 -1.31 -19.29
N ILE A 605 -32.35 -1.32 -20.37
CA ILE A 605 -31.89 -1.69 -21.70
C ILE A 605 -30.76 -0.77 -22.19
N ASN A 606 -30.86 0.52 -21.91
CA ASN A 606 -29.85 1.51 -22.31
C ASN A 606 -28.51 1.35 -21.54
N ARG A 607 -28.45 0.54 -20.49
CA ARG A 607 -27.22 0.21 -19.75
C ARG A 607 -26.54 -1.05 -20.27
N ILE A 608 -27.22 -1.81 -21.13
CA ILE A 608 -26.66 -3.01 -21.75
C ILE A 608 -25.78 -2.60 -22.92
N ASP A 609 -24.51 -3.00 -22.91
CA ASP A 609 -23.53 -2.59 -23.92
C ASP A 609 -23.86 -3.16 -25.31
N ASN A 610 -24.26 -4.43 -25.37
CA ASN A 610 -24.63 -5.07 -26.64
C ASN A 610 -25.80 -6.03 -26.47
N ILE A 611 -26.74 -5.97 -27.40
CA ILE A 611 -27.86 -6.93 -27.54
C ILE A 611 -27.59 -7.77 -28.77
N ILE A 612 -27.51 -9.09 -28.61
CA ILE A 612 -27.16 -10.03 -29.66
C ILE A 612 -28.40 -10.90 -29.93
N SER A 613 -28.90 -10.84 -31.17
CA SER A 613 -30.09 -11.58 -31.60
C SER A 613 -29.73 -12.94 -32.16
N PHE A 614 -30.44 -13.97 -31.69
CA PHE A 614 -30.31 -15.36 -32.15
C PHE A 614 -31.46 -15.72 -33.08
N ASN A 615 -31.13 -16.36 -34.18
CA ASN A 615 -32.11 -16.83 -35.15
C ASN A 615 -32.62 -18.22 -34.79
N ARG A 616 -33.80 -18.60 -35.34
CA ARG A 616 -34.27 -19.99 -35.31
C ARG A 616 -33.32 -20.84 -36.14
N LEU A 617 -33.03 -22.05 -35.65
CA LEU A 617 -32.22 -23.03 -36.36
C LEU A 617 -32.99 -23.57 -37.54
N ASN A 618 -32.34 -23.74 -38.69
CA ASN A 618 -32.91 -24.40 -39.83
C ASN A 618 -32.70 -25.93 -39.76
N GLU A 619 -33.34 -26.72 -40.64
CA GLU A 619 -33.24 -28.17 -40.61
C GLU A 619 -31.81 -28.68 -40.86
N GLU A 620 -31.01 -27.97 -41.65
CA GLU A 620 -29.62 -28.32 -41.91
C GLU A 620 -28.73 -28.11 -40.68
N ASP A 621 -28.99 -27.02 -39.94
CA ASP A 621 -28.28 -26.74 -38.69
C ASP A 621 -28.61 -27.79 -37.62
N ILE A 622 -29.88 -28.18 -37.51
CA ILE A 622 -30.32 -29.23 -36.57
C ILE A 622 -29.66 -30.58 -36.91
N LYS A 623 -29.55 -30.95 -38.19
CA LYS A 623 -28.82 -32.17 -38.58
C LYS A 623 -27.37 -32.14 -38.18
N LYS A 624 -26.66 -31.01 -38.41
CA LYS A 624 -25.24 -30.83 -38.01
C LYS A 624 -25.02 -30.84 -36.51
N ILE A 625 -26.04 -30.54 -35.71
CA ILE A 625 -25.96 -30.57 -34.23
C ILE A 625 -26.16 -32.00 -33.71
N ILE A 626 -26.93 -32.84 -34.45
CA ILE A 626 -27.21 -34.23 -34.08
C ILE A 626 -26.04 -35.15 -34.45
N ASP A 627 -25.39 -34.88 -35.60
CA ASP A 627 -24.19 -35.60 -36.07
C ASP A 627 -22.99 -35.26 -35.19
#